data_ed18d293d4e55742bef201e9b7544928
#
_entry.id   ed18d293d4e55742bef201e9b7544928
#
_cell.length_a   1.000
_cell.length_b   1.000
_cell.length_c   1.000
_cell.angle_alpha   90.00
_cell.angle_beta   90.00
_cell.angle_gamma   90.00
#
_symmetry.space_group_name_H-M   'P 1'
#
loop_
_entity.id
_entity.type
_entity.pdbx_description
1 polymer ?
#
loop_
_entity_poly.entity_id
_entity_poly.type
_entity_poly.pdbx_seq_one_letter_code
_entity_poly.pdbx_strand_id
1 'polypeptide(L)'
;MKKIIFITISFICLFGCGKKEVEKLAEKKAASEKIPAASKPGEEIGFIKNEQGFIVHMKDIKVLLKHLSSSINQQNWDDIKNDTKKLKDASPVVFTGANKKDLPKEFVNLDVQFHLNALELISACQERNKDRAQAAFFKVVNSCDECHAKFNPKESSTSWFQ
;
A
#
# COMPACT_ATOMS: atom_id res chain seq x y z
N MET A 1 9.28 -43.25 42.19
CA MET A 1 10.65 -42.78 41.85
C MET A 1 10.78 -42.81 40.35
N LYS A 2 10.58 -41.66 39.65
CA LYS A 2 10.73 -41.54 38.18
C LYS A 2 12.01 -40.75 37.89
N LYS A 3 12.97 -41.40 37.23
CA LYS A 3 14.26 -40.82 36.83
C LYS A 3 14.03 -39.93 35.63
N ILE A 4 14.35 -38.64 35.77
CA ILE A 4 14.37 -37.65 34.67
C ILE A 4 15.76 -37.71 34.04
N ILE A 5 15.82 -38.09 32.76
CA ILE A 5 17.04 -38.13 31.98
C ILE A 5 17.12 -36.75 31.25
N PHE A 6 18.10 -35.93 31.63
CA PHE A 6 18.46 -34.71 30.89
C PHE A 6 19.34 -35.11 29.73
N ILE A 7 18.83 -34.88 28.50
CA ILE A 7 19.62 -34.98 27.28
C ILE A 7 20.07 -33.56 26.93
N THR A 8 21.33 -33.27 27.17
CA THR A 8 22.00 -32.05 26.71
C THR A 8 22.42 -32.21 25.25
N ILE A 9 21.69 -31.58 24.33
CA ILE A 9 22.08 -31.49 22.91
C ILE A 9 23.02 -30.31 22.77
N SER A 10 24.30 -30.59 22.62
CA SER A 10 25.35 -29.61 22.29
C SER A 10 25.28 -29.30 20.80
N PHE A 11 24.76 -28.10 20.44
CA PHE A 11 24.68 -27.64 19.06
C PHE A 11 25.96 -26.84 18.73
N ILE A 12 26.91 -27.49 18.10
CA ILE A 12 28.13 -26.84 17.59
C ILE A 12 27.76 -26.13 16.29
N CYS A 13 27.58 -24.81 16.35
CA CYS A 13 27.44 -23.96 15.17
C CYS A 13 28.83 -23.69 14.57
N LEU A 14 29.19 -24.39 13.52
CA LEU A 14 30.30 -24.01 12.64
C LEU A 14 29.85 -22.85 11.74
N PHE A 15 30.09 -21.62 12.17
CA PHE A 15 29.97 -20.44 11.33
C PHE A 15 31.19 -20.37 10.40
N GLY A 16 31.07 -20.92 9.20
CA GLY A 16 31.97 -20.68 8.07
C GLY A 16 31.72 -19.30 7.49
N CYS A 17 32.70 -18.42 7.66
CA CYS A 17 32.73 -17.05 7.19
C CYS A 17 32.89 -17.01 5.66
N GLY A 18 31.82 -16.71 4.91
CA GLY A 18 31.84 -16.41 3.46
C GLY A 18 31.63 -14.90 3.22
N LYS A 19 32.60 -14.05 3.65
CA LYS A 19 32.55 -12.59 3.50
C LYS A 19 33.24 -12.08 2.23
N LYS A 20 33.04 -12.64 1.06
CA LYS A 20 33.71 -12.12 -0.17
C LYS A 20 32.85 -12.00 -1.43
N GLU A 21 31.55 -12.28 -1.39
CA GLU A 21 30.73 -12.24 -2.61
C GLU A 21 29.63 -11.15 -2.63
N VAL A 22 29.41 -10.44 -1.54
CA VAL A 22 28.36 -9.41 -1.45
C VAL A 22 28.84 -8.04 -1.94
N GLU A 23 30.16 -7.82 -2.02
CA GLU A 23 30.71 -6.49 -2.37
C GLU A 23 30.76 -6.20 -3.87
N LYS A 24 30.63 -7.21 -4.73
CA LYS A 24 30.63 -7.02 -6.20
C LYS A 24 29.25 -6.77 -6.83
N LEU A 25 28.17 -6.91 -6.10
CA LEU A 25 26.81 -6.60 -6.61
C LEU A 25 26.36 -5.17 -6.34
N ALA A 26 27.02 -4.44 -5.46
CA ALA A 26 26.67 -3.06 -5.14
C ALA A 26 27.17 -2.00 -6.14
N GLU A 27 28.20 -2.32 -6.93
CA GLU A 27 28.88 -1.35 -7.80
C GLU A 27 28.33 -1.26 -9.24
N LYS A 28 27.34 -2.11 -9.60
CA LYS A 28 26.80 -2.14 -10.98
C LYS A 28 25.40 -1.49 -11.12
N LYS A 29 24.93 -0.75 -10.13
CA LYS A 29 23.59 -0.14 -10.15
C LYS A 29 23.56 1.39 -10.02
N ALA A 30 24.66 2.05 -10.32
CA ALA A 30 24.73 3.50 -10.46
C ALA A 30 24.74 3.92 -11.94
N ALA A 31 23.93 3.28 -12.79
CA ALA A 31 23.59 3.85 -14.10
C ALA A 31 22.34 4.70 -13.89
N SER A 32 22.57 6.01 -13.81
CA SER A 32 21.61 7.11 -13.86
C SER A 32 20.44 6.82 -14.83
N GLU A 33 19.36 6.19 -14.30
CA GLU A 33 18.08 6.22 -14.97
C GLU A 33 17.47 7.60 -14.67
N LYS A 34 17.45 8.49 -15.66
CA LYS A 34 16.77 9.79 -15.59
C LYS A 34 15.34 9.54 -15.12
N ILE A 35 15.07 9.90 -13.88
CA ILE A 35 13.72 9.99 -13.35
C ILE A 35 13.02 11.03 -14.23
N PRO A 36 11.91 10.69 -14.91
CA PRO A 36 11.13 11.70 -15.63
C PRO A 36 10.76 12.78 -14.62
N ALA A 37 11.04 14.04 -14.95
CA ALA A 37 10.73 15.18 -14.11
C ALA A 37 9.25 15.11 -13.69
N ALA A 38 8.97 15.37 -12.40
CA ALA A 38 7.62 15.49 -11.88
C ALA A 38 6.81 16.41 -12.81
N SER A 39 5.66 15.93 -13.29
CA SER A 39 4.74 16.71 -14.12
C SER A 39 4.39 18.01 -13.40
N LYS A 40 4.36 19.12 -14.16
CA LYS A 40 4.02 20.43 -13.59
C LYS A 40 2.60 20.37 -12.99
N PRO A 41 2.34 21.05 -11.85
CA PRO A 41 1.00 21.08 -11.26
C PRO A 41 -0.02 21.65 -12.24
N GLY A 42 -0.98 20.83 -12.69
CA GLY A 42 -2.05 21.23 -13.60
C GLY A 42 -1.95 20.71 -15.03
N GLU A 43 -0.93 19.90 -15.37
CA GLU A 43 -0.88 19.17 -16.62
C GLU A 43 -1.87 17.99 -16.55
N GLU A 44 -2.71 17.83 -17.57
CA GLU A 44 -3.60 16.68 -17.73
C GLU A 44 -2.78 15.40 -17.55
N ILE A 45 -3.30 14.46 -16.74
CA ILE A 45 -2.63 13.18 -16.52
C ILE A 45 -2.81 12.35 -17.79
N GLY A 46 -2.01 12.65 -18.82
CA GLY A 46 -2.16 12.18 -20.19
C GLY A 46 -2.13 10.65 -20.39
N PHE A 47 -1.86 9.89 -19.33
CA PHE A 47 -1.94 8.43 -19.39
C PHE A 47 -3.32 7.88 -18.98
N ILE A 48 -4.25 8.70 -18.45
CA ILE A 48 -5.62 8.29 -18.14
C ILE A 48 -6.46 8.39 -19.40
N LYS A 49 -6.86 7.25 -19.96
CA LYS A 49 -7.65 7.17 -21.20
C LYS A 49 -9.15 7.35 -20.98
N ASN A 50 -9.63 7.08 -19.78
CA ASN A 50 -11.02 7.25 -19.37
C ASN A 50 -11.10 8.17 -18.15
N GLU A 51 -10.87 9.46 -18.36
CA GLU A 51 -10.81 10.45 -17.28
C GLU A 51 -12.11 10.50 -16.47
N GLN A 52 -13.27 10.54 -17.15
CA GLN A 52 -14.55 10.60 -16.46
C GLN A 52 -14.80 9.36 -15.60
N GLY A 53 -14.49 8.17 -16.10
CA GLY A 53 -14.59 6.92 -15.34
C GLY A 53 -13.63 6.89 -14.16
N PHE A 54 -12.41 7.42 -14.35
CA PHE A 54 -11.42 7.51 -13.29
C PHE A 54 -11.86 8.47 -12.18
N ILE A 55 -12.40 9.64 -12.52
CA ILE A 55 -12.93 10.61 -11.54
C ILE A 55 -14.10 10.00 -10.73
N VAL A 56 -15.01 9.30 -11.38
CA VAL A 56 -16.13 8.61 -10.70
C VAL A 56 -15.57 7.58 -9.73
N HIS A 57 -14.61 6.77 -10.17
CA HIS A 57 -13.97 5.76 -9.32
C HIS A 57 -13.27 6.38 -8.08
N MET A 58 -12.57 7.49 -8.24
CA MET A 58 -11.95 8.20 -7.10
C MET A 58 -13.01 8.72 -6.12
N LYS A 59 -14.16 9.20 -6.59
CA LYS A 59 -15.29 9.58 -5.73
C LYS A 59 -15.87 8.39 -4.97
N ASP A 60 -15.99 7.23 -5.61
CA ASP A 60 -16.48 6.00 -4.97
C ASP A 60 -15.52 5.53 -3.88
N ILE A 61 -14.20 5.56 -4.13
CA ILE A 61 -13.18 5.28 -3.12
C ILE A 61 -13.31 6.25 -1.93
N LYS A 62 -13.51 7.53 -2.17
CA LYS A 62 -13.70 8.54 -1.11
C LYS A 62 -14.91 8.21 -0.23
N VAL A 63 -16.04 7.85 -0.83
CA VAL A 63 -17.26 7.44 -0.08
C VAL A 63 -16.97 6.18 0.73
N LEU A 64 -16.32 5.19 0.13
CA LEU A 64 -15.95 3.94 0.78
C LEU A 64 -15.02 4.17 1.99
N LEU A 65 -14.01 5.02 1.86
CA LEU A 65 -13.10 5.36 2.96
C LEU A 65 -13.83 6.08 4.11
N LYS A 66 -14.78 6.98 3.82
CA LYS A 66 -15.59 7.64 4.85
C LYS A 66 -16.44 6.64 5.62
N HIS A 67 -17.10 5.72 4.92
CA HIS A 67 -17.88 4.67 5.55
C HIS A 67 -17.00 3.76 6.40
N LEU A 68 -15.85 3.37 5.89
CA LEU A 68 -14.87 2.53 6.58
C LEU A 68 -14.35 3.20 7.86
N SER A 69 -14.02 4.50 7.82
CA SER A 69 -13.64 5.28 9.00
C SER A 69 -14.71 5.24 10.09
N SER A 70 -15.97 5.46 9.71
CA SER A 70 -17.11 5.39 10.63
C SER A 70 -17.26 4.00 11.23
N SER A 71 -17.20 2.96 10.41
CA SER A 71 -17.34 1.57 10.83
C SER A 71 -16.24 1.14 11.79
N ILE A 72 -15.00 1.58 11.58
CA ILE A 72 -13.86 1.32 12.49
C ILE A 72 -14.10 1.96 13.84
N ASN A 73 -14.56 3.22 13.86
CA ASN A 73 -14.86 3.92 15.10
C ASN A 73 -15.97 3.23 15.90
N GLN A 74 -16.99 2.72 15.21
CA GLN A 74 -18.12 1.98 15.79
C GLN A 74 -17.82 0.51 16.07
N GLN A 75 -16.66 0.01 15.63
CA GLN A 75 -16.27 -1.40 15.72
C GLN A 75 -17.26 -2.36 15.01
N ASN A 76 -17.89 -1.90 13.92
CA ASN A 76 -18.75 -2.72 13.09
C ASN A 76 -17.90 -3.61 12.16
N TRP A 77 -17.46 -4.76 12.70
CA TRP A 77 -16.48 -5.63 12.03
C TRP A 77 -16.99 -6.25 10.73
N ASP A 78 -18.29 -6.44 10.58
CA ASP A 78 -18.86 -7.01 9.35
C ASP A 78 -18.82 -5.98 8.21
N ASP A 79 -19.17 -4.73 8.47
CA ASP A 79 -19.06 -3.64 7.49
C ASP A 79 -17.59 -3.38 7.14
N ILE A 80 -16.70 -3.33 8.14
CA ILE A 80 -15.26 -3.17 7.92
C ILE A 80 -14.72 -4.26 6.99
N LYS A 81 -15.08 -5.53 7.24
CA LYS A 81 -14.66 -6.67 6.42
C LYS A 81 -15.13 -6.55 4.97
N ASN A 82 -16.37 -6.11 4.77
CA ASN A 82 -16.93 -5.96 3.42
C ASN A 82 -16.29 -4.80 2.68
N ASP A 83 -16.11 -3.67 3.33
CA ASP A 83 -15.57 -2.45 2.72
C ASP A 83 -14.06 -2.56 2.45
N THR A 84 -13.30 -3.23 3.32
CA THR A 84 -11.87 -3.49 3.07
C THR A 84 -11.66 -4.39 1.86
N LYS A 85 -12.57 -5.35 1.59
CA LYS A 85 -12.52 -6.14 0.36
C LYS A 85 -12.75 -5.29 -0.88
N LYS A 86 -13.80 -4.43 -0.85
CA LYS A 86 -14.06 -3.49 -1.96
C LYS A 86 -12.87 -2.58 -2.20
N LEU A 87 -12.26 -2.07 -1.12
CA LEU A 87 -11.09 -1.21 -1.19
C LEU A 87 -9.90 -1.93 -1.82
N LYS A 88 -9.64 -3.19 -1.44
CA LYS A 88 -8.57 -4.00 -2.04
C LYS A 88 -8.76 -4.17 -3.55
N ASP A 89 -10.00 -4.28 -4.01
CA ASP A 89 -10.32 -4.50 -5.43
C ASP A 89 -10.43 -3.17 -6.21
N ALA A 90 -10.29 -2.02 -5.53
CA ALA A 90 -10.41 -0.68 -6.09
C ALA A 90 -9.06 -0.13 -6.59
N SER A 91 -8.39 -0.85 -7.53
CA SER A 91 -7.11 -0.41 -8.08
C SER A 91 -7.25 0.80 -9.01
N PRO A 92 -6.65 1.97 -8.70
CA PRO A 92 -6.59 3.09 -9.60
C PRO A 92 -6.01 2.75 -10.99
N VAL A 93 -5.01 1.87 -11.04
CA VAL A 93 -4.37 1.41 -12.29
C VAL A 93 -5.39 0.83 -13.27
N VAL A 94 -6.34 0.02 -12.79
CA VAL A 94 -7.36 -0.63 -13.64
C VAL A 94 -8.29 0.40 -14.28
N PHE A 95 -8.60 1.48 -13.57
CA PHE A 95 -9.56 2.50 -14.02
C PHE A 95 -8.95 3.56 -14.92
N THR A 96 -7.64 3.58 -15.14
CA THR A 96 -7.00 4.46 -16.13
C THR A 96 -7.41 4.13 -17.56
N GLY A 97 -7.84 2.91 -17.84
CA GLY A 97 -8.09 2.41 -19.20
C GLY A 97 -6.83 2.21 -20.04
N ALA A 98 -5.63 2.44 -19.47
CA ALA A 98 -4.35 2.24 -20.13
C ALA A 98 -3.77 0.84 -19.85
N ASN A 99 -2.87 0.35 -20.71
CA ASN A 99 -2.11 -0.84 -20.36
C ASN A 99 -1.13 -0.51 -19.23
N LYS A 100 -0.95 -1.42 -18.28
CA LYS A 100 -0.04 -1.24 -17.13
C LYS A 100 1.39 -0.86 -17.55
N LYS A 101 1.88 -1.42 -18.66
CA LYS A 101 3.22 -1.13 -19.20
C LYS A 101 3.39 0.30 -19.73
N ASP A 102 2.28 0.96 -20.06
CA ASP A 102 2.25 2.31 -20.61
C ASP A 102 2.07 3.37 -19.50
N LEU A 103 1.84 2.92 -18.26
CA LEU A 103 1.69 3.79 -17.09
C LEU A 103 3.07 4.19 -16.52
N PRO A 104 3.19 5.37 -15.91
CA PRO A 104 4.37 5.74 -15.16
C PRO A 104 4.68 4.69 -14.08
N LYS A 105 5.93 4.22 -13.99
CA LYS A 105 6.34 3.22 -12.99
C LYS A 105 5.97 3.67 -11.56
N GLU A 106 6.09 4.95 -11.30
CA GLU A 106 5.77 5.53 -10.00
C GLU A 106 4.27 5.43 -9.67
N PHE A 107 3.40 5.68 -10.64
CA PHE A 107 1.96 5.50 -10.47
C PHE A 107 1.60 4.05 -10.12
N VAL A 108 2.21 3.09 -10.83
CA VAL A 108 2.04 1.66 -10.55
C VAL A 108 2.59 1.27 -9.16
N ASN A 109 3.72 1.84 -8.75
CA ASN A 109 4.29 1.55 -7.44
C ASN A 109 3.42 2.08 -6.29
N LEU A 110 2.82 3.27 -6.46
CA LEU A 110 1.88 3.83 -5.48
C LEU A 110 0.60 2.99 -5.39
N ASP A 111 0.08 2.50 -6.51
CA ASP A 111 -1.05 1.55 -6.53
C ASP A 111 -0.72 0.25 -5.79
N VAL A 112 0.47 -0.32 -5.99
CA VAL A 112 0.93 -1.49 -5.24
C VAL A 112 1.01 -1.20 -3.73
N GLN A 113 1.54 -0.03 -3.34
CA GLN A 113 1.61 0.35 -1.93
C GLN A 113 0.22 0.51 -1.30
N PHE A 114 -0.72 1.12 -2.02
CA PHE A 114 -2.12 1.20 -1.62
C PHE A 114 -2.71 -0.19 -1.34
N HIS A 115 -2.48 -1.17 -2.24
CA HIS A 115 -2.96 -2.54 -2.04
C HIS A 115 -2.32 -3.24 -0.84
N LEU A 116 -1.03 -3.06 -0.61
CA LEU A 116 -0.34 -3.62 0.56
C LEU A 116 -0.93 -3.07 1.87
N ASN A 117 -1.19 -1.76 1.91
CA ASN A 117 -1.82 -1.13 3.07
C ASN A 117 -3.27 -1.59 3.27
N ALA A 118 -4.03 -1.80 2.18
CA ALA A 118 -5.38 -2.37 2.26
C ALA A 118 -5.37 -3.82 2.80
N LEU A 119 -4.39 -4.64 2.42
CA LEU A 119 -4.21 -6.00 2.95
C LEU A 119 -3.85 -5.97 4.45
N GLU A 120 -3.00 -5.04 4.89
CA GLU A 120 -2.71 -4.85 6.32
C GLU A 120 -3.97 -4.48 7.10
N LEU A 121 -4.81 -3.58 6.55
CA LEU A 121 -6.08 -3.22 7.16
C LEU A 121 -7.02 -4.44 7.27
N ILE A 122 -7.12 -5.28 6.22
CA ILE A 122 -7.89 -6.53 6.26
C ILE A 122 -7.41 -7.43 7.40
N SER A 123 -6.10 -7.60 7.56
CA SER A 123 -5.51 -8.40 8.63
C SER A 123 -5.86 -7.86 10.01
N ALA A 124 -5.72 -6.54 10.22
CA ALA A 124 -6.06 -5.89 11.48
C ALA A 124 -7.56 -6.05 11.84
N CYS A 125 -8.44 -6.03 10.83
CA CYS A 125 -9.87 -6.23 11.02
C CYS A 125 -10.23 -7.67 11.40
N GLN A 126 -9.50 -8.66 10.87
CA GLN A 126 -9.69 -10.07 11.24
C GLN A 126 -9.38 -10.31 12.72
N GLU A 127 -8.44 -9.58 13.28
CA GLU A 127 -8.08 -9.63 14.69
C GLU A 127 -9.07 -8.87 15.60
N ARG A 128 -10.02 -8.14 15.02
CA ARG A 128 -10.98 -7.27 15.71
C ARG A 128 -10.30 -6.30 16.69
N ASN A 129 -9.12 -5.82 16.31
CA ASN A 129 -8.35 -4.87 17.10
C ASN A 129 -8.54 -3.46 16.54
N LYS A 130 -9.26 -2.61 17.28
CA LYS A 130 -9.60 -1.24 16.85
C LYS A 130 -8.36 -0.39 16.57
N ASP A 131 -7.38 -0.42 17.48
CA ASP A 131 -6.19 0.45 17.37
C ASP A 131 -5.34 0.06 16.16
N ARG A 132 -5.19 -1.25 15.92
CA ARG A 132 -4.51 -1.75 14.72
C ARG A 132 -5.28 -1.41 13.44
N ALA A 133 -6.60 -1.54 13.46
CA ALA A 133 -7.43 -1.18 12.31
C ALA A 133 -7.35 0.32 12.02
N GLN A 134 -7.37 1.19 13.03
CA GLN A 134 -7.16 2.62 12.84
C GLN A 134 -5.77 2.93 12.28
N ALA A 135 -4.71 2.36 12.84
CA ALA A 135 -3.34 2.57 12.34
C ALA A 135 -3.18 2.12 10.89
N ALA A 136 -3.72 0.96 10.52
CA ALA A 136 -3.68 0.45 9.15
C ALA A 136 -4.56 1.30 8.20
N PHE A 137 -5.70 1.80 8.65
CA PHE A 137 -6.55 2.71 7.90
C PHE A 137 -5.81 4.02 7.56
N PHE A 138 -5.07 4.60 8.51
CA PHE A 138 -4.26 5.79 8.24
C PHE A 138 -3.17 5.53 7.21
N LYS A 139 -2.57 4.35 7.16
CA LYS A 139 -1.61 3.99 6.11
C LYS A 139 -2.27 3.97 4.73
N VAL A 140 -3.51 3.48 4.62
CA VAL A 140 -4.28 3.53 3.37
C VAL A 140 -4.52 4.98 2.95
N VAL A 141 -4.98 5.85 3.86
CA VAL A 141 -5.22 7.27 3.57
C VAL A 141 -3.93 7.98 3.14
N ASN A 142 -2.82 7.72 3.82
CA ASN A 142 -1.51 8.27 3.44
C ASN A 142 -1.07 7.85 2.03
N SER A 143 -1.36 6.60 1.61
CA SER A 143 -1.07 6.17 0.23
C SER A 143 -1.84 6.99 -0.80
N CYS A 144 -3.08 7.40 -0.48
CA CYS A 144 -3.86 8.28 -1.34
C CYS A 144 -3.23 9.67 -1.42
N ASP A 145 -2.78 10.23 -0.28
CA ASP A 145 -2.13 11.54 -0.25
C ASP A 145 -0.78 11.54 -0.99
N GLU A 146 0.02 10.49 -0.86
CA GLU A 146 1.27 10.33 -1.62
C GLU A 146 1.02 10.32 -3.14
N CYS A 147 -0.04 9.62 -3.58
CA CYS A 147 -0.43 9.60 -4.99
C CYS A 147 -0.94 10.98 -5.45
N HIS A 148 -1.84 11.59 -4.66
CA HIS A 148 -2.38 12.91 -4.98
C HIS A 148 -1.29 13.99 -5.01
N ALA A 149 -0.34 13.97 -4.09
CA ALA A 149 0.77 14.94 -4.07
C ALA A 149 1.56 14.95 -5.40
N LYS A 150 1.61 13.83 -6.10
CA LYS A 150 2.34 13.69 -7.37
C LYS A 150 1.47 13.91 -8.59
N PHE A 151 0.26 13.36 -8.59
CA PHE A 151 -0.59 13.30 -9.77
C PHE A 151 -1.84 14.20 -9.69
N ASN A 152 -2.26 14.61 -8.50
CA ASN A 152 -3.38 15.54 -8.27
C ASN A 152 -3.16 16.44 -7.03
N PRO A 153 -2.16 17.34 -7.04
CA PRO A 153 -1.75 18.10 -5.86
C PRO A 153 -2.82 19.09 -5.33
N LYS A 154 -3.95 19.23 -6.02
CA LYS A 154 -5.06 20.10 -5.59
C LYS A 154 -5.97 19.43 -4.58
N GLU A 155 -5.86 18.13 -4.36
CA GLU A 155 -6.72 17.35 -3.49
C GLU A 155 -5.89 16.57 -2.47
N SER A 156 -6.24 16.67 -1.17
CA SER A 156 -5.67 15.88 -0.09
C SER A 156 -6.74 14.98 0.53
N SER A 157 -6.42 13.70 0.73
CA SER A 157 -7.34 12.72 1.30
C SER A 157 -7.54 12.93 2.80
N THR A 158 -6.55 13.43 3.52
CA THR A 158 -6.63 13.72 4.96
C THR A 158 -7.70 14.77 5.28
N SER A 159 -7.96 15.73 4.38
CA SER A 159 -9.03 16.71 4.54
C SER A 159 -10.44 16.11 4.54
N TRP A 160 -10.59 14.86 4.09
CA TRP A 160 -11.92 14.22 4.01
C TRP A 160 -12.45 13.76 5.36
N PHE A 161 -11.60 13.68 6.38
CA PHE A 161 -11.90 13.13 7.71
C PHE A 161 -11.87 14.21 8.82
N GLN A 162 -11.64 15.47 8.44
CA GLN A 162 -11.79 16.65 9.31
C GLN A 162 -13.24 17.14 9.25
#